data_572a20aa51f87fcf309301eacab0caf3
#
_entry.id   572a20aa51f87fcf309301eacab0caf3
#
_cell.length_a   1.000
_cell.length_b   1.000
_cell.length_c   1.000
_cell.angle_alpha   90.00
_cell.angle_beta   90.00
_cell.angle_gamma   90.00
#
_symmetry.space_group_name_H-M   'P 1'
#
loop_
_entity.id
_entity.type
_entity.pdbx_description
1 polymer ?
#
loop_
_entity_poly.entity_id
_entity_poly.type
_entity_poly.pdbx_seq_one_letter_code
_entity_poly.pdbx_strand_id
1 'polypeptide(L)'
;MFKTSKIFFCLLLLFMMVWQLPACYNFFVAKSVDIPFTLYSGIAGEFASLKLDEDKKMHYRDASGKEYTEEQFDSILPTFYYRQLVTDGRFPDSIHGIAVTPRQVQVSNFNMRISPLDLNKPRLGILQMLESMSGRVDLELPDDAFRITPEGMEFVKMETNAIDHEKSARFTQMMKQKGFQFPATYLSGNPTDRKEYDEGYVMQDAAEKLFHVKQTVGRPYVRAIALPEGMT
;
A
#
# COMPACT_ATOMS: atom_id res chain seq x y z
N MET A 1 53.34 22.76 2.77
CA MET A 1 52.04 22.89 3.46
C MET A 1 50.95 23.63 2.62
N PHE A 2 51.22 24.80 2.05
CA PHE A 2 50.19 25.55 1.25
C PHE A 2 49.80 24.88 -0.05
N LYS A 3 50.65 24.09 -0.74
CA LYS A 3 50.28 23.41 -2.01
C LYS A 3 49.32 22.25 -1.79
N THR A 4 49.52 21.46 -0.74
CA THR A 4 48.65 20.34 -0.36
C THR A 4 47.24 20.80 0.05
N SER A 5 47.15 21.92 0.78
CA SER A 5 45.89 22.52 1.19
C SER A 5 45.07 23.01 0.00
N LYS A 6 45.73 23.63 -1.02
CA LYS A 6 45.03 24.05 -2.26
C LYS A 6 44.54 22.86 -3.07
N ILE A 7 45.29 21.78 -3.19
CA ILE A 7 44.87 20.55 -3.87
C ILE A 7 43.66 19.95 -3.16
N PHE A 8 43.75 19.83 -1.82
CA PHE A 8 42.60 19.31 -1.05
C PHE A 8 41.32 20.16 -1.22
N PHE A 9 41.49 21.48 -1.19
CA PHE A 9 40.35 22.41 -1.43
C PHE A 9 39.73 22.25 -2.83
N CYS A 10 40.58 22.14 -3.88
CA CYS A 10 40.11 21.89 -5.23
C CYS A 10 39.39 20.54 -5.37
N LEU A 11 39.87 19.49 -4.72
CA LEU A 11 39.20 18.18 -4.70
C LEU A 11 37.88 18.23 -3.96
N LEU A 12 37.80 18.97 -2.86
CA LEU A 12 36.58 19.17 -2.10
C LEU A 12 35.53 19.92 -2.96
N LEU A 13 35.94 20.99 -3.63
CA LEU A 13 35.04 21.73 -4.54
C LEU A 13 34.57 20.86 -5.70
N LEU A 14 35.45 20.07 -6.30
CA LEU A 14 35.08 19.14 -7.36
C LEU A 14 34.07 18.11 -6.87
N PHE A 15 34.28 17.54 -5.69
CA PHE A 15 33.36 16.61 -5.07
C PHE A 15 32.00 17.24 -4.80
N MET A 16 31.97 18.46 -4.26
CA MET A 16 30.73 19.22 -4.03
C MET A 16 29.98 19.50 -5.35
N MET A 17 30.71 19.87 -6.41
CA MET A 17 30.09 20.06 -7.73
C MET A 17 29.47 18.76 -8.25
N VAL A 18 30.21 17.66 -8.23
CA VAL A 18 29.71 16.35 -8.67
C VAL A 18 28.49 15.92 -7.87
N TRP A 19 28.50 16.15 -6.56
CA TRP A 19 27.36 15.87 -5.68
C TRP A 19 26.11 16.69 -6.05
N GLN A 20 26.29 17.96 -6.40
CA GLN A 20 25.17 18.86 -6.73
C GLN A 20 24.65 18.70 -8.17
N LEU A 21 25.42 18.12 -9.09
CA LEU A 21 25.02 17.94 -10.49
C LEU A 21 23.68 17.22 -10.66
N PRO A 22 23.38 16.08 -9.98
CA PRO A 22 22.09 15.43 -10.13
C PRO A 22 20.92 16.30 -9.64
N ALA A 23 21.12 17.07 -8.56
CA ALA A 23 20.09 17.97 -8.05
C ALA A 23 19.83 19.14 -9.01
N CYS A 24 20.89 19.73 -9.55
CA CYS A 24 20.78 20.78 -10.58
C CYS A 24 20.13 20.24 -11.87
N TYR A 25 20.52 19.06 -12.32
CA TYR A 25 19.90 18.42 -13.48
C TYR A 25 18.40 18.20 -13.25
N ASN A 26 18.02 17.64 -12.13
CA ASN A 26 16.61 17.42 -11.79
C ASN A 26 15.83 18.75 -11.71
N PHE A 27 16.46 19.80 -11.17
CA PHE A 27 15.79 21.10 -11.05
C PHE A 27 15.55 21.77 -12.41
N PHE A 28 16.51 21.70 -13.34
CA PHE A 28 16.43 22.41 -14.62
C PHE A 28 15.88 21.58 -15.77
N VAL A 29 16.05 20.26 -15.74
CA VAL A 29 15.77 19.39 -16.90
C VAL A 29 14.67 18.38 -16.65
N ALA A 30 14.52 17.89 -15.41
CA ALA A 30 13.48 16.91 -15.09
C ALA A 30 12.09 17.56 -15.25
N LYS A 31 11.31 17.04 -16.17
CA LYS A 31 9.91 17.41 -16.29
C LYS A 31 9.12 16.77 -15.17
N SER A 32 8.22 17.55 -14.56
CA SER A 32 7.22 17.00 -13.66
C SER A 32 6.39 15.95 -14.42
N VAL A 33 6.39 14.72 -13.92
CA VAL A 33 5.49 13.69 -14.44
C VAL A 33 4.16 13.87 -13.73
N ASP A 34 3.16 14.28 -14.49
CA ASP A 34 1.79 14.40 -14.00
C ASP A 34 1.16 13.01 -13.93
N ILE A 35 0.96 12.54 -12.70
CA ILE A 35 0.41 11.21 -12.42
C ILE A 35 -1.07 11.37 -12.14
N PRO A 36 -1.96 10.85 -13.01
CA PRO A 36 -3.40 10.93 -12.78
C PRO A 36 -3.78 10.12 -11.54
N PHE A 37 -4.74 10.63 -10.79
CA PHE A 37 -5.36 9.85 -9.73
C PHE A 37 -6.21 8.75 -10.36
N THR A 38 -5.88 7.49 -10.09
CA THR A 38 -6.49 6.34 -10.76
C THR A 38 -7.06 5.38 -9.72
N LEU A 39 -8.30 4.93 -9.95
CA LEU A 39 -9.01 3.96 -9.12
C LEU A 39 -9.55 2.83 -10.00
N TYR A 40 -9.62 1.62 -9.45
CA TYR A 40 -10.32 0.52 -10.11
C TYR A 40 -11.85 0.65 -9.86
N SER A 41 -12.60 0.70 -10.94
CA SER A 41 -14.06 0.70 -10.87
C SER A 41 -14.59 -0.72 -10.92
N GLY A 42 -15.18 -1.17 -9.83
CA GLY A 42 -15.87 -2.44 -9.83
C GLY A 42 -17.10 -2.46 -10.74
N ILE A 43 -17.75 -1.34 -10.99
CA ILE A 43 -18.94 -1.25 -11.88
C ILE A 43 -18.53 -1.30 -13.35
N ALA A 44 -17.49 -0.51 -13.73
CA ALA A 44 -16.98 -0.51 -15.10
C ALA A 44 -16.12 -1.74 -15.42
N GLY A 45 -15.58 -2.42 -14.40
CA GLY A 45 -14.66 -3.56 -14.57
C GLY A 45 -13.26 -3.15 -15.03
N GLU A 46 -12.91 -1.85 -14.96
CA GLU A 46 -11.65 -1.30 -15.43
C GLU A 46 -11.17 -0.11 -14.57
N PHE A 47 -9.97 0.38 -14.85
CA PHE A 47 -9.42 1.54 -14.16
C PHE A 47 -10.05 2.83 -14.68
N ALA A 48 -10.45 3.69 -13.76
CA ALA A 48 -10.95 5.02 -14.01
C ALA A 48 -9.97 6.05 -13.46
N SER A 49 -9.65 7.09 -14.21
CA SER A 49 -8.65 8.10 -13.87
C SER A 49 -9.22 9.51 -13.90
N LEU A 50 -8.70 10.31 -12.97
CA LEU A 50 -8.96 11.74 -12.85
C LEU A 50 -7.66 12.49 -13.10
N LYS A 51 -7.68 13.40 -14.04
CA LYS A 51 -6.53 14.23 -14.37
C LYS A 51 -6.91 15.71 -14.39
N LEU A 52 -6.07 16.56 -13.80
CA LEU A 52 -6.17 18.01 -13.89
C LEU A 52 -5.39 18.48 -15.11
N ASP A 53 -5.99 19.25 -15.99
CA ASP A 53 -5.32 19.88 -17.13
C ASP A 53 -4.56 21.14 -16.71
N GLU A 54 -3.71 21.66 -17.60
CA GLU A 54 -2.98 22.92 -17.42
C GLU A 54 -3.93 24.10 -17.15
N ASP A 55 -5.13 24.08 -17.74
CA ASP A 55 -6.21 25.05 -17.52
C ASP A 55 -7.02 24.82 -16.23
N LYS A 56 -6.57 23.93 -15.34
CA LYS A 56 -7.24 23.51 -14.10
C LYS A 56 -8.62 22.88 -14.31
N LYS A 57 -8.87 22.32 -15.48
CA LYS A 57 -10.08 21.55 -15.76
C LYS A 57 -9.88 20.08 -15.42
N MET A 58 -10.84 19.50 -14.74
CA MET A 58 -10.85 18.08 -14.41
C MET A 58 -11.32 17.25 -15.61
N HIS A 59 -10.55 16.21 -15.94
CA HIS A 59 -10.88 15.22 -16.94
C HIS A 59 -11.07 13.85 -16.28
N TYR A 60 -12.21 13.25 -16.54
CA TYR A 60 -12.60 11.95 -15.98
C TYR A 60 -12.65 10.94 -17.12
N ARG A 61 -11.79 9.91 -17.07
CA ARG A 61 -11.65 8.90 -18.12
C ARG A 61 -11.48 7.52 -17.54
N ASP A 62 -11.95 6.50 -18.26
CA ASP A 62 -11.58 5.13 -18.00
C ASP A 62 -10.37 4.67 -18.84
N ALA A 63 -9.93 3.42 -18.63
CA ALA A 63 -8.80 2.85 -19.36
C ALA A 63 -9.10 2.66 -20.87
N SER A 64 -10.37 2.57 -21.26
CA SER A 64 -10.79 2.51 -22.65
C SER A 64 -10.77 3.88 -23.34
N GLY A 65 -10.58 4.96 -22.59
CA GLY A 65 -10.56 6.34 -23.08
C GLY A 65 -11.93 7.02 -23.11
N LYS A 66 -12.97 6.39 -22.58
CA LYS A 66 -14.31 6.99 -22.46
C LYS A 66 -14.27 8.12 -21.42
N GLU A 67 -14.83 9.25 -21.79
CA GLU A 67 -14.99 10.41 -20.92
C GLU A 67 -16.30 10.35 -20.14
N TYR A 68 -16.23 10.83 -18.90
CA TYR A 68 -17.36 10.89 -17.98
C TYR A 68 -17.57 12.33 -17.49
N THR A 69 -18.81 12.65 -17.14
CA THR A 69 -19.07 13.81 -16.27
C THR A 69 -18.69 13.47 -14.84
N GLU A 70 -18.51 14.47 -13.98
CA GLU A 70 -18.23 14.28 -12.55
C GLU A 70 -19.25 13.35 -11.90
N GLU A 71 -20.55 13.60 -12.12
CA GLU A 71 -21.64 12.79 -11.58
C GLU A 71 -21.62 11.32 -12.06
N GLN A 72 -21.25 11.10 -13.33
CA GLN A 72 -21.11 9.75 -13.88
C GLN A 72 -19.89 9.05 -13.30
N PHE A 73 -18.78 9.80 -13.12
CA PHE A 73 -17.56 9.28 -12.55
C PHE A 73 -17.75 8.84 -11.09
N ASP A 74 -18.45 9.64 -10.29
CA ASP A 74 -18.83 9.27 -8.92
C ASP A 74 -19.66 7.98 -8.91
N SER A 75 -20.59 7.84 -9.83
CA SER A 75 -21.50 6.70 -9.90
C SER A 75 -20.82 5.38 -10.28
N ILE A 76 -19.73 5.41 -11.03
CA ILE A 76 -18.94 4.21 -11.35
C ILE A 76 -17.95 3.84 -10.24
N LEU A 77 -17.73 4.70 -9.23
CA LEU A 77 -16.81 4.51 -8.10
C LEU A 77 -17.54 4.59 -6.74
N PRO A 78 -18.62 3.82 -6.52
CA PRO A 78 -19.50 3.98 -5.36
C PRO A 78 -18.79 3.66 -4.02
N THR A 79 -17.74 2.86 -4.01
CA THR A 79 -16.99 2.57 -2.79
C THR A 79 -16.12 3.75 -2.35
N PHE A 80 -15.66 4.56 -3.29
CA PHE A 80 -14.84 5.73 -3.01
C PHE A 80 -15.69 6.98 -2.72
N TYR A 81 -16.69 7.24 -3.59
CA TYR A 81 -17.56 8.41 -3.49
C TYR A 81 -18.88 8.14 -2.73
N TYR A 82 -18.92 7.11 -1.86
CA TYR A 82 -20.15 6.70 -1.18
C TYR A 82 -20.84 7.85 -0.43
N ARG A 83 -20.09 8.74 0.20
CA ARG A 83 -20.67 9.89 0.95
C ARG A 83 -21.40 10.84 0.02
N GLN A 84 -20.80 11.19 -1.11
CA GLN A 84 -21.41 12.06 -2.10
C GLN A 84 -22.66 11.41 -2.68
N LEU A 85 -22.56 10.16 -3.10
CA LEU A 85 -23.69 9.41 -3.67
C LEU A 85 -24.87 9.26 -2.70
N VAL A 86 -24.59 9.09 -1.40
CA VAL A 86 -25.65 9.05 -0.37
C VAL A 86 -26.30 10.42 -0.21
N THR A 87 -25.51 11.50 -0.18
CA THR A 87 -26.02 12.87 -0.06
C THR A 87 -26.93 13.22 -1.25
N ASP A 88 -26.53 12.80 -2.45
CA ASP A 88 -27.27 13.06 -3.70
C ASP A 88 -28.44 12.07 -3.93
N GLY A 89 -28.62 11.07 -3.05
CA GLY A 89 -29.64 10.02 -3.24
C GLY A 89 -29.37 9.09 -4.42
N ARG A 90 -28.11 9.00 -4.88
CA ARG A 90 -27.67 8.20 -6.05
C ARG A 90 -26.87 6.95 -5.66
N PHE A 91 -26.80 6.62 -4.36
CA PHE A 91 -26.05 5.44 -3.91
C PHE A 91 -26.72 4.16 -4.46
N PRO A 92 -25.98 3.23 -5.10
CA PRO A 92 -26.55 2.04 -5.69
C PRO A 92 -26.98 1.02 -4.63
N ASP A 93 -28.08 0.32 -4.88
CA ASP A 93 -28.57 -0.74 -4.00
C ASP A 93 -27.68 -2.00 -4.03
N SER A 94 -26.89 -2.16 -5.09
CA SER A 94 -25.97 -3.29 -5.24
C SER A 94 -24.71 -2.92 -6.02
N ILE A 95 -23.59 -3.58 -5.68
CA ILE A 95 -22.33 -3.51 -6.40
C ILE A 95 -21.96 -4.94 -6.80
N HIS A 96 -21.72 -5.21 -8.09
CA HIS A 96 -21.48 -6.56 -8.63
C HIS A 96 -22.58 -7.58 -8.27
N GLY A 97 -23.84 -7.14 -8.22
CA GLY A 97 -24.97 -8.00 -7.85
C GLY A 97 -25.04 -8.35 -6.35
N ILE A 98 -24.15 -7.82 -5.54
CA ILE A 98 -24.17 -7.93 -4.08
C ILE A 98 -24.87 -6.71 -3.51
N ALA A 99 -25.94 -6.92 -2.76
CA ALA A 99 -26.65 -5.85 -2.07
C ALA A 99 -25.72 -5.18 -1.06
N VAL A 100 -25.63 -3.85 -1.10
CA VAL A 100 -24.73 -3.07 -0.25
C VAL A 100 -25.48 -1.91 0.39
N THR A 101 -25.09 -1.60 1.61
CA THR A 101 -25.57 -0.41 2.31
C THR A 101 -24.42 0.59 2.47
N PRO A 102 -24.71 1.90 2.57
CA PRO A 102 -23.68 2.91 2.82
C PRO A 102 -22.85 2.61 4.08
N ARG A 103 -23.48 2.05 5.09
CA ARG A 103 -22.79 1.68 6.34
C ARG A 103 -21.78 0.55 6.13
N GLN A 104 -22.16 -0.48 5.35
CA GLN A 104 -21.24 -1.56 5.01
C GLN A 104 -20.02 -1.04 4.23
N VAL A 105 -20.24 -0.15 3.25
CA VAL A 105 -19.15 0.45 2.49
C VAL A 105 -18.24 1.27 3.41
N GLN A 106 -18.81 2.05 4.33
CA GLN A 106 -18.04 2.85 5.28
C GLN A 106 -17.12 2.00 6.15
N VAL A 107 -17.61 0.86 6.63
CA VAL A 107 -16.92 0.04 7.64
C VAL A 107 -15.99 -0.98 6.99
N SER A 108 -16.40 -1.59 5.86
CA SER A 108 -15.71 -2.70 5.23
C SER A 108 -14.91 -2.31 3.98
N ASN A 109 -14.83 -1.01 3.65
CA ASN A 109 -14.12 -0.57 2.46
C ASN A 109 -12.61 -0.65 2.66
N PHE A 110 -11.96 -1.45 1.82
CA PHE A 110 -10.49 -1.54 1.77
C PHE A 110 -9.93 -0.53 0.76
N ASN A 111 -9.14 0.41 1.25
CA ASN A 111 -8.44 1.40 0.45
C ASN A 111 -6.94 1.19 0.53
N MET A 112 -6.31 0.92 -0.61
CA MET A 112 -4.86 0.83 -0.73
C MET A 112 -4.36 1.86 -1.75
N ARG A 113 -3.47 2.75 -1.30
CA ARG A 113 -2.82 3.72 -2.20
C ARG A 113 -1.48 3.17 -2.67
N ILE A 114 -1.33 3.04 -3.99
CA ILE A 114 -0.07 2.70 -4.63
C ILE A 114 0.41 3.93 -5.40
N SER A 115 1.65 4.35 -5.15
CA SER A 115 2.30 5.41 -5.92
C SER A 115 3.33 4.77 -6.86
N PRO A 116 3.48 5.25 -8.10
CA PRO A 116 4.56 4.81 -8.99
C PRO A 116 5.95 4.97 -8.37
N LEU A 117 6.12 5.94 -7.47
CA LEU A 117 7.35 6.14 -6.71
C LEU A 117 7.62 5.03 -5.68
N ASP A 118 6.59 4.27 -5.32
CA ASP A 118 6.70 3.17 -4.35
C ASP A 118 7.08 1.84 -5.01
N LEU A 119 6.97 1.73 -6.34
CA LEU A 119 7.24 0.49 -7.08
C LEU A 119 8.69 0.00 -6.92
N ASN A 120 9.63 0.93 -6.73
CA ASN A 120 11.06 0.61 -6.58
C ASN A 120 11.57 0.76 -5.14
N LYS A 121 10.67 1.01 -4.19
CA LYS A 121 11.04 1.11 -2.76
C LYS A 121 10.50 -0.11 -2.04
N PRO A 122 11.38 -0.97 -1.49
CA PRO A 122 10.92 -2.03 -0.61
C PRO A 122 10.22 -1.41 0.59
N ARG A 123 8.95 -1.68 0.76
CA ARG A 123 8.14 -1.23 1.91
C ARG A 123 8.34 -2.18 3.10
N LEU A 124 9.57 -2.59 3.31
CA LEU A 124 9.95 -3.40 4.44
C LEU A 124 10.34 -2.44 5.58
N GLY A 125 9.44 -2.29 6.51
CA GLY A 125 9.61 -1.42 7.67
C GLY A 125 9.15 -2.13 8.94
N ILE A 126 8.92 -1.35 9.99
CA ILE A 126 8.25 -1.80 11.21
C ILE A 126 6.76 -1.51 11.02
N LEU A 127 5.93 -2.54 11.13
CA LEU A 127 4.52 -2.52 10.83
C LEU A 127 3.71 -3.16 11.97
N GLN A 128 2.44 -2.81 12.08
CA GLN A 128 1.54 -3.41 13.05
C GLN A 128 0.73 -4.54 12.42
N MET A 129 0.54 -5.65 13.14
CA MET A 129 -0.35 -6.72 12.72
C MET A 129 -1.55 -6.76 13.67
N LEU A 130 -2.66 -6.20 13.20
CA LEU A 130 -3.88 -6.18 13.96
C LEU A 130 -4.49 -7.59 14.05
N GLU A 131 -5.27 -7.80 15.07
CA GLU A 131 -6.19 -8.94 15.14
C GLU A 131 -7.26 -8.76 14.06
N SER A 132 -7.50 -9.80 13.24
CA SER A 132 -8.45 -9.70 12.13
C SER A 132 -9.86 -9.33 12.58
N MET A 133 -10.26 -9.72 13.78
CA MET A 133 -11.57 -9.40 14.37
C MET A 133 -11.43 -9.17 15.87
N SER A 134 -11.87 -8.03 16.36
CA SER A 134 -11.93 -7.74 17.80
C SER A 134 -13.28 -8.13 18.45
N GLY A 135 -14.30 -8.39 17.63
CA GLY A 135 -15.67 -8.55 18.10
C GLY A 135 -16.35 -7.22 18.51
N ARG A 136 -15.73 -6.09 18.19
CA ARG A 136 -16.22 -4.73 18.40
C ARG A 136 -16.38 -4.00 17.07
N VAL A 137 -16.87 -2.76 17.10
CA VAL A 137 -17.03 -1.92 15.89
C VAL A 137 -15.67 -1.51 15.32
N ASP A 138 -14.71 -1.24 16.19
CA ASP A 138 -13.36 -0.85 15.83
C ASP A 138 -12.37 -1.94 16.30
N LEU A 139 -11.27 -2.08 15.57
CA LEU A 139 -10.18 -2.97 15.95
C LEU A 139 -9.31 -2.34 17.04
N GLU A 140 -8.65 -3.18 17.81
CA GLU A 140 -7.67 -2.74 18.80
C GLU A 140 -6.27 -2.71 18.18
N LEU A 141 -5.53 -1.63 18.48
CA LEU A 141 -4.12 -1.54 18.06
C LEU A 141 -3.30 -2.52 18.90
N PRO A 142 -2.39 -3.29 18.29
CA PRO A 142 -1.54 -4.22 19.02
C PRO A 142 -0.46 -3.49 19.83
N ASP A 143 0.00 -4.12 20.91
CA ASP A 143 1.12 -3.64 21.74
C ASP A 143 2.49 -3.92 21.10
N ASP A 144 2.49 -4.59 19.98
CA ASP A 144 3.70 -4.96 19.25
C ASP A 144 3.67 -4.51 17.79
N ALA A 145 4.84 -4.48 17.22
CA ALA A 145 5.05 -4.27 15.79
C ALA A 145 5.95 -5.37 15.24
N PHE A 146 5.86 -5.66 13.97
CA PHE A 146 6.69 -6.65 13.34
C PHE A 146 7.62 -6.06 12.27
N ARG A 147 8.71 -6.76 12.02
CA ARG A 147 9.61 -6.55 10.88
C ARG A 147 9.95 -7.88 10.22
N ILE A 148 10.29 -7.83 8.95
CA ILE A 148 10.77 -8.98 8.21
C ILE A 148 12.30 -8.97 8.20
N THR A 149 12.89 -10.11 8.55
CA THR A 149 14.34 -10.35 8.48
C THR A 149 14.63 -11.46 7.47
N PRO A 150 15.91 -11.66 7.07
CA PRO A 150 16.27 -12.78 6.20
C PRO A 150 15.92 -14.16 6.78
N GLU A 151 15.85 -14.28 8.09
CA GLU A 151 15.61 -15.53 8.80
C GLU A 151 14.13 -15.78 9.09
N GLY A 152 13.33 -14.69 9.17
CA GLY A 152 11.95 -14.82 9.60
C GLY A 152 11.23 -13.50 9.82
N MET A 153 10.14 -13.60 10.54
CA MET A 153 9.33 -12.47 11.01
C MET A 153 9.56 -12.25 12.49
N GLU A 154 9.95 -11.04 12.87
CA GLU A 154 10.20 -10.66 14.26
C GLU A 154 9.14 -9.70 14.76
N PHE A 155 8.54 -10.00 15.91
CA PHE A 155 7.65 -9.11 16.65
C PHE A 155 8.42 -8.42 17.77
N VAL A 156 8.25 -7.11 17.88
CA VAL A 156 8.91 -6.26 18.87
C VAL A 156 7.84 -5.60 19.73
N LYS A 157 7.89 -5.81 21.03
CA LYS A 157 7.00 -5.14 22.00
C LYS A 157 7.32 -3.65 22.04
N MET A 158 6.34 -2.79 21.78
CA MET A 158 6.57 -1.34 21.66
C MET A 158 6.97 -0.70 23.00
N GLU A 159 6.45 -1.18 24.11
CA GLU A 159 6.76 -0.64 25.44
C GLU A 159 8.20 -0.87 25.86
N THR A 160 8.73 -2.08 25.63
CA THR A 160 10.05 -2.50 26.13
C THR A 160 11.11 -2.56 25.05
N ASN A 161 10.74 -2.41 23.79
CA ASN A 161 11.58 -2.62 22.62
C ASN A 161 12.25 -4.03 22.60
N ALA A 162 11.66 -4.99 23.26
CA ALA A 162 12.14 -6.37 23.34
C ALA A 162 11.46 -7.24 22.27
N ILE A 163 12.22 -8.21 21.74
CA ILE A 163 11.68 -9.17 20.77
C ILE A 163 10.77 -10.16 21.49
N ASP A 164 9.56 -10.35 20.99
CA ASP A 164 8.70 -11.47 21.38
C ASP A 164 9.12 -12.72 20.63
N HIS A 165 10.01 -13.50 21.23
CA HIS A 165 10.57 -14.70 20.60
C HIS A 165 9.53 -15.78 20.34
N GLU A 166 8.51 -15.90 21.19
CA GLU A 166 7.47 -16.92 21.05
C GLU A 166 6.56 -16.59 19.85
N LYS A 167 6.05 -15.38 19.80
CA LYS A 167 5.19 -14.91 18.69
C LYS A 167 5.96 -14.93 17.37
N SER A 168 7.20 -14.45 17.37
CA SER A 168 8.10 -14.45 16.20
C SER A 168 8.34 -15.85 15.66
N ALA A 169 8.64 -16.82 16.54
CA ALA A 169 8.85 -18.21 16.15
C ALA A 169 7.58 -18.82 15.56
N ARG A 170 6.41 -18.60 16.17
CA ARG A 170 5.13 -19.12 15.67
C ARG A 170 4.82 -18.64 14.26
N PHE A 171 4.96 -17.33 14.01
CA PHE A 171 4.70 -16.76 12.68
C PHE A 171 5.71 -17.26 11.65
N THR A 172 6.99 -17.19 11.96
CA THR A 172 8.07 -17.68 11.09
C THR A 172 7.89 -19.15 10.72
N GLN A 173 7.61 -20.01 11.70
CA GLN A 173 7.40 -21.43 11.49
C GLN A 173 6.17 -21.70 10.61
N MET A 174 5.04 -21.03 10.87
CA MET A 174 3.83 -21.18 10.05
C MET A 174 4.07 -20.72 8.62
N MET A 175 4.75 -19.62 8.40
CA MET A 175 5.10 -19.13 7.06
C MET A 175 5.96 -20.14 6.30
N LYS A 176 7.02 -20.66 6.94
CA LYS A 176 7.89 -21.70 6.36
C LYS A 176 7.12 -23.01 6.05
N GLN A 177 6.23 -23.45 6.95
CA GLN A 177 5.38 -24.61 6.72
C GLN A 177 4.43 -24.46 5.53
N LYS A 178 3.99 -23.23 5.24
CA LYS A 178 3.16 -22.91 4.07
C LYS A 178 3.97 -22.66 2.80
N GLY A 179 5.30 -22.80 2.86
CA GLY A 179 6.20 -22.72 1.72
C GLY A 179 6.74 -21.32 1.44
N PHE A 180 6.58 -20.37 2.39
CA PHE A 180 7.14 -19.02 2.26
C PHE A 180 8.67 -19.06 2.38
N GLN A 181 9.35 -18.44 1.43
CA GLN A 181 10.81 -18.33 1.37
C GLN A 181 11.24 -16.93 1.80
N PHE A 182 11.88 -16.82 2.95
CA PHE A 182 12.41 -15.53 3.44
C PHE A 182 13.63 -15.06 2.66
N PRO A 183 13.87 -13.73 2.60
CA PRO A 183 13.03 -12.66 3.13
C PRO A 183 11.80 -12.37 2.25
N ALA A 184 10.85 -11.62 2.79
CA ALA A 184 9.83 -11.00 1.94
C ALA A 184 10.49 -9.91 1.07
N THR A 185 10.12 -9.84 -0.20
CA THR A 185 10.59 -8.83 -1.16
C THR A 185 9.62 -7.67 -1.27
N TYR A 186 8.34 -7.93 -1.03
CA TYR A 186 7.28 -6.95 -1.05
C TYR A 186 6.24 -7.25 0.01
N LEU A 187 5.60 -6.20 0.52
CA LEU A 187 4.56 -6.30 1.52
C LEU A 187 3.54 -5.19 1.30
N SER A 188 2.27 -5.54 1.34
CA SER A 188 1.16 -4.60 1.22
C SER A 188 0.06 -4.94 2.23
N GLY A 189 -0.46 -3.94 2.89
CA GLY A 189 -1.58 -4.03 3.82
C GLY A 189 -2.09 -2.65 4.20
N ASN A 190 -3.22 -2.61 4.89
CA ASN A 190 -3.83 -1.38 5.36
C ASN A 190 -4.25 -1.50 6.82
N PRO A 191 -3.28 -1.57 7.75
CA PRO A 191 -3.57 -1.67 9.17
C PRO A 191 -4.19 -0.36 9.66
N THR A 192 -5.45 -0.43 10.08
CA THR A 192 -6.18 0.67 10.72
C THR A 192 -7.17 0.10 11.72
N ASP A 193 -7.33 0.80 12.81
CA ASP A 193 -8.30 0.47 13.87
C ASP A 193 -9.76 0.82 13.49
N ARG A 194 -9.94 1.67 12.46
CA ARG A 194 -11.26 2.21 12.06
C ARG A 194 -12.07 1.28 11.16
N LYS A 195 -11.96 -0.02 11.34
CA LYS A 195 -12.71 -1.04 10.60
C LYS A 195 -13.07 -2.22 11.48
N GLU A 196 -14.11 -2.96 11.12
CA GLU A 196 -14.56 -4.13 11.87
C GLU A 196 -13.68 -5.36 11.67
N TYR A 197 -12.92 -5.38 10.57
CA TYR A 197 -12.11 -6.52 10.15
C TYR A 197 -10.82 -6.06 9.49
N ASP A 198 -9.68 -6.66 9.89
CA ASP A 198 -8.39 -6.47 9.24
C ASP A 198 -8.06 -7.64 8.32
N GLU A 199 -7.81 -7.33 7.07
CA GLU A 199 -7.42 -8.29 6.04
C GLU A 199 -5.99 -8.81 6.24
N GLY A 200 -5.18 -8.09 7.05
CA GLY A 200 -3.76 -8.37 7.23
C GLY A 200 -2.92 -7.90 6.03
N TYR A 201 -1.97 -8.70 5.62
CA TYR A 201 -0.98 -8.36 4.62
C TYR A 201 -0.94 -9.35 3.46
N VAL A 202 -0.71 -8.85 2.26
CA VAL A 202 -0.23 -9.63 1.14
C VAL A 202 1.29 -9.43 1.07
N MET A 203 2.03 -10.53 1.09
CA MET A 203 3.49 -10.53 1.09
C MET A 203 4.00 -11.33 -0.10
N GLN A 204 5.02 -10.81 -0.77
CA GLN A 204 5.77 -11.55 -1.77
C GLN A 204 7.03 -12.13 -1.13
N ASP A 205 7.29 -13.40 -1.37
CA ASP A 205 8.46 -14.10 -0.86
C ASP A 205 9.69 -13.95 -1.79
N ALA A 206 10.83 -14.50 -1.41
CA ALA A 206 12.05 -14.47 -2.22
C ALA A 206 11.94 -15.28 -3.54
N ALA A 207 10.94 -16.15 -3.67
CA ALA A 207 10.63 -16.89 -4.90
C ALA A 207 9.49 -16.25 -5.70
N GLU A 208 9.19 -14.97 -5.44
CA GLU A 208 8.15 -14.18 -6.12
C GLU A 208 6.71 -14.70 -5.95
N LYS A 209 6.49 -15.61 -5.00
CA LYS A 209 5.15 -16.13 -4.68
C LYS A 209 4.43 -15.19 -3.71
N LEU A 210 3.12 -15.06 -3.90
CA LEU A 210 2.29 -14.24 -3.03
C LEU A 210 1.65 -15.07 -1.92
N PHE A 211 1.62 -14.49 -0.73
CA PHE A 211 1.02 -15.06 0.46
C PHE A 211 0.14 -14.04 1.17
N HIS A 212 -1.01 -14.50 1.64
CA HIS A 212 -1.85 -13.75 2.55
C HIS A 212 -1.48 -14.11 3.98
N VAL A 213 -1.11 -13.12 4.77
CA VAL A 213 -0.65 -13.29 6.16
C VAL A 213 -1.45 -12.36 7.08
N LYS A 214 -2.07 -12.91 8.10
CA LYS A 214 -2.81 -12.15 9.11
C LYS A 214 -2.80 -12.85 10.46
N GLN A 215 -3.28 -12.17 11.49
CA GLN A 215 -3.50 -12.72 12.83
C GLN A 215 -4.99 -12.99 13.05
N THR A 216 -5.32 -14.15 13.59
CA THR A 216 -6.68 -14.52 13.95
C THR A 216 -6.68 -15.25 15.28
N VAL A 217 -7.31 -14.66 16.29
CA VAL A 217 -7.35 -15.16 17.67
C VAL A 217 -5.92 -15.47 18.18
N GLY A 218 -5.01 -14.49 18.04
CA GLY A 218 -3.61 -14.59 18.44
C GLY A 218 -2.76 -15.58 17.64
N ARG A 219 -3.31 -16.18 16.57
CA ARG A 219 -2.65 -17.22 15.77
C ARG A 219 -2.31 -16.72 14.36
N PRO A 220 -1.17 -17.12 13.79
CA PRO A 220 -0.84 -16.82 12.42
C PRO A 220 -1.77 -17.55 11.45
N TYR A 221 -2.35 -16.82 10.53
CA TYR A 221 -3.01 -17.35 9.35
C TYR A 221 -2.12 -17.06 8.14
N VAL A 222 -1.74 -18.10 7.40
CA VAL A 222 -0.89 -17.97 6.21
C VAL A 222 -1.45 -18.82 5.08
N ARG A 223 -1.67 -18.22 3.93
CA ARG A 223 -2.18 -18.90 2.73
C ARG A 223 -1.44 -18.40 1.50
N ALA A 224 -0.94 -19.32 0.67
CA ALA A 224 -0.43 -18.99 -0.66
C ALA A 224 -1.59 -18.51 -1.56
N ILE A 225 -1.34 -17.48 -2.33
CA ILE A 225 -2.27 -16.91 -3.32
C ILE A 225 -1.83 -17.44 -4.69
N ALA A 226 -2.72 -18.19 -5.36
CA ALA A 226 -2.50 -18.58 -6.74
C ALA A 226 -2.80 -17.38 -7.64
N LEU A 227 -1.84 -16.98 -8.48
CA LEU A 227 -2.07 -16.00 -9.51
C LEU A 227 -2.70 -16.66 -10.74
N PRO A 228 -3.61 -15.99 -11.46
CA PRO A 228 -4.09 -16.43 -12.76
C PRO A 228 -2.93 -16.59 -13.75
N GLU A 229 -3.08 -17.52 -14.70
CA GLU A 229 -2.10 -17.69 -15.77
C GLU A 229 -1.89 -16.39 -16.57
N GLY A 230 -0.63 -16.01 -16.76
CA GLY A 230 -0.24 -14.79 -17.46
C GLY A 230 -0.10 -13.54 -16.61
N MET A 231 -0.29 -13.66 -15.30
CA MET A 231 -0.04 -12.58 -14.33
C MET A 231 1.29 -12.89 -13.61
N THR A 232 2.34 -12.12 -13.93
CA THR A 232 3.68 -12.21 -13.32
C THR A 232 3.98 -10.98 -12.48
#